data_aae6de7684ad484c5221f0808b7bf6c2
#
_entry.id   aae6de7684ad484c5221f0808b7bf6c2
#
_cell.length_a   1.000
_cell.length_b   1.000
_cell.length_c   1.000
_cell.angle_alpha   90.00
_cell.angle_beta   90.00
_cell.angle_gamma   90.00
#
_symmetry.space_group_name_H-M   'P 1'
#
loop_
_entity.id
_entity.type
_entity.pdbx_description
1 polymer ?
#
loop_
_entity_poly.entity_id
_entity_poly.type
_entity_poly.pdbx_seq_one_letter_code
_entity_poly.pdbx_strand_id
1 'polypeptide(L)'
;MRMIFIHGSGYTSIFWHYQTSYFKTSEAISLPGHPEGKPCTSVREYTDWLRGYIREMDYNGVILVGHSLGGAIAMDYGLRYAGDLKALILIGTGARLRVHPDFLAWCEDGIQNVAEWMKNWEPTYALVPPELRERLLEETRLVGPGVQLRDLLCCDKFDVMADIHRLELPALVLCGSEDQMTPVKYSQFLAGKIKGARLVVIEGGTHLVPAEKPAEVNQAIEEFLGSLRDPDYPDR
;
A
#
# COMPACT_ATOMS: atom_id res chain seq x y z
N MET A 1 -5.24 10.86 -16.16
CA MET A 1 -4.54 10.77 -14.84
C MET A 1 -3.92 9.39 -14.76
N ARG A 2 -2.66 9.29 -14.37
CA ARG A 2 -1.96 8.00 -14.21
C ARG A 2 -2.00 7.59 -12.73
N MET A 3 -2.32 6.33 -12.47
CA MET A 3 -2.21 5.74 -11.13
C MET A 3 -0.95 4.89 -11.04
N ILE A 4 -0.22 5.03 -9.92
CA ILE A 4 0.92 4.18 -9.58
C ILE A 4 0.57 3.40 -8.33
N PHE A 5 0.53 2.08 -8.46
CA PHE A 5 0.22 1.16 -7.37
C PHE A 5 1.50 0.70 -6.67
N ILE A 6 1.54 0.85 -5.35
CA ILE A 6 2.68 0.55 -4.47
C ILE A 6 2.26 -0.54 -3.50
N HIS A 7 2.89 -1.70 -3.58
CA HIS A 7 2.58 -2.86 -2.75
C HIS A 7 3.01 -2.71 -1.28
N GLY A 8 2.55 -3.62 -0.43
CA GLY A 8 2.95 -3.73 0.97
C GLY A 8 4.25 -4.51 1.18
N SER A 9 4.60 -4.72 2.45
CA SER A 9 5.78 -5.47 2.87
C SER A 9 5.78 -6.89 2.29
N GLY A 10 6.90 -7.30 1.70
CA GLY A 10 7.11 -8.67 1.21
C GLY A 10 6.35 -9.04 -0.07
N TYR A 11 5.67 -8.09 -0.73
CA TYR A 11 4.98 -8.33 -2.00
C TYR A 11 5.79 -7.78 -3.19
N THR A 12 5.23 -7.95 -4.39
CA THR A 12 5.70 -7.36 -5.65
C THR A 12 4.54 -6.66 -6.35
N SER A 13 4.77 -6.11 -7.53
CA SER A 13 3.73 -5.50 -8.37
C SER A 13 2.57 -6.44 -8.68
N ILE A 14 2.77 -7.77 -8.64
CA ILE A 14 1.74 -8.78 -8.91
C ILE A 14 0.56 -8.69 -7.93
N PHE A 15 0.77 -8.16 -6.72
CA PHE A 15 -0.28 -7.92 -5.73
C PHE A 15 -1.45 -7.13 -6.31
N TRP A 16 -1.18 -6.25 -7.28
CA TRP A 16 -2.14 -5.38 -7.91
C TRP A 16 -2.72 -5.92 -9.22
N HIS A 17 -2.63 -7.24 -9.44
CA HIS A 17 -3.08 -7.90 -10.67
C HIS A 17 -4.49 -7.48 -11.10
N TYR A 18 -5.46 -7.50 -10.19
CA TYR A 18 -6.84 -7.15 -10.51
C TYR A 18 -7.04 -5.67 -10.79
N GLN A 19 -6.34 -4.79 -10.06
CA GLN A 19 -6.45 -3.35 -10.23
C GLN A 19 -5.82 -2.89 -11.55
N THR A 20 -4.62 -3.38 -11.88
CA THR A 20 -3.96 -3.03 -13.15
C THR A 20 -4.67 -3.63 -14.36
N SER A 21 -5.36 -4.76 -14.20
CA SER A 21 -6.21 -5.33 -15.24
C SER A 21 -7.47 -4.50 -15.49
N TYR A 22 -8.01 -3.85 -14.45
CA TYR A 22 -9.20 -3.01 -14.51
C TYR A 22 -8.90 -1.59 -15.00
N PHE A 23 -7.92 -0.91 -14.39
CA PHE A 23 -7.56 0.47 -14.70
C PHE A 23 -6.47 0.55 -15.76
N LYS A 24 -6.85 0.80 -17.02
CA LYS A 24 -5.92 0.76 -18.18
C LYS A 24 -4.84 1.85 -18.19
N THR A 25 -5.03 2.96 -17.45
CA THR A 25 -4.04 4.05 -17.32
C THR A 25 -3.29 3.97 -15.99
N SER A 26 -2.95 2.76 -15.59
CA SER A 26 -2.26 2.49 -14.33
C SER A 26 -1.06 1.58 -14.53
N GLU A 27 -0.19 1.58 -13.56
CA GLU A 27 0.92 0.63 -13.44
C GLU A 27 1.12 0.24 -11.98
N ALA A 28 1.61 -0.95 -11.75
CA ALA A 28 2.08 -1.39 -10.45
C ALA A 28 3.61 -1.52 -10.50
N ILE A 29 4.27 -0.96 -9.52
CA ILE A 29 5.73 -1.02 -9.39
C ILE A 29 6.14 -2.04 -8.34
N SER A 30 7.25 -2.74 -8.58
CA SER A 30 7.95 -3.47 -7.54
C SER A 30 8.98 -2.56 -6.88
N LEU A 31 8.94 -2.49 -5.55
CA LEU A 31 9.90 -1.70 -4.78
C LEU A 31 11.31 -2.29 -4.87
N PRO A 32 12.38 -1.51 -4.67
CA PRO A 32 13.75 -2.02 -4.64
C PRO A 32 13.90 -3.18 -3.64
N GLY A 33 14.49 -4.29 -4.10
CA GLY A 33 14.60 -5.53 -3.33
C GLY A 33 13.43 -6.51 -3.50
N HIS A 34 12.42 -6.21 -4.36
CA HIS A 34 11.22 -7.03 -4.52
C HIS A 34 11.04 -7.62 -5.93
N PRO A 35 11.72 -8.71 -6.29
CA PRO A 35 12.90 -9.29 -5.61
C PRO A 35 14.21 -8.65 -6.04
N GLU A 36 14.21 -7.75 -7.01
CA GLU A 36 15.41 -7.18 -7.61
C GLU A 36 15.87 -5.88 -6.94
N GLY A 37 17.18 -5.63 -7.04
CA GLY A 37 17.78 -4.42 -6.50
C GLY A 37 18.08 -4.51 -5.00
N LYS A 38 18.57 -3.41 -4.45
CA LYS A 38 18.88 -3.31 -3.01
C LYS A 38 17.67 -2.73 -2.27
N PRO A 39 17.11 -3.44 -1.27
CA PRO A 39 16.01 -2.92 -0.49
C PRO A 39 16.40 -1.66 0.28
N CYS A 40 15.47 -0.72 0.39
CA CYS A 40 15.62 0.47 1.22
C CYS A 40 15.56 0.12 2.72
N THR A 41 16.02 1.03 3.57
CA THR A 41 16.10 0.85 5.03
C THR A 41 15.16 1.77 5.80
N SER A 42 14.42 2.61 5.08
CA SER A 42 13.39 3.51 5.64
C SER A 42 12.31 3.82 4.63
N VAL A 43 11.11 4.20 5.11
CA VAL A 43 10.03 4.71 4.26
C VAL A 43 10.53 5.91 3.44
N ARG A 44 11.36 6.77 4.03
CA ARG A 44 11.94 7.93 3.36
C ARG A 44 12.79 7.56 2.14
N GLU A 45 13.64 6.53 2.25
CA GLU A 45 14.45 6.06 1.11
C GLU A 45 13.57 5.50 0.00
N TYR A 46 12.53 4.74 0.32
CA TYR A 46 11.55 4.29 -0.65
C TYR A 46 10.83 5.46 -1.33
N THR A 47 10.46 6.49 -0.57
CA THR A 47 9.84 7.71 -1.10
C THR A 47 10.77 8.45 -2.05
N ASP A 48 12.04 8.59 -1.71
CA ASP A 48 13.03 9.27 -2.54
C ASP A 48 13.31 8.48 -3.84
N TRP A 49 13.37 7.15 -3.76
CA TRP A 49 13.44 6.28 -4.92
C TRP A 49 12.21 6.43 -5.82
N LEU A 50 11.00 6.38 -5.25
CA LEU A 50 9.75 6.54 -6.00
C LEU A 50 9.70 7.89 -6.72
N ARG A 51 10.18 8.96 -6.06
CA ARG A 51 10.25 10.26 -6.70
C ARG A 51 11.22 10.27 -7.88
N GLY A 52 12.36 9.61 -7.75
CA GLY A 52 13.30 9.41 -8.85
C GLY A 52 12.64 8.73 -10.03
N TYR A 53 11.92 7.64 -9.77
CA TYR A 53 11.16 6.89 -10.77
C TYR A 53 10.11 7.78 -11.49
N ILE A 54 9.27 8.50 -10.75
CA ILE A 54 8.23 9.38 -11.31
C ILE A 54 8.84 10.44 -12.22
N ARG A 55 10.00 11.01 -11.85
CA ARG A 55 10.71 12.01 -12.64
C ARG A 55 11.36 11.44 -13.90
N GLU A 56 11.98 10.26 -13.79
CA GLU A 56 12.59 9.58 -14.95
C GLU A 56 11.56 9.22 -16.00
N MET A 57 10.34 8.86 -15.57
CA MET A 57 9.22 8.56 -16.45
C MET A 57 8.48 9.81 -16.96
N ASP A 58 8.91 11.01 -16.57
CA ASP A 58 8.27 12.31 -16.91
C ASP A 58 6.77 12.34 -16.57
N TYR A 59 6.39 11.73 -15.44
CA TYR A 59 5.00 11.71 -15.00
C TYR A 59 4.65 12.97 -14.23
N ASN A 60 3.53 13.60 -14.59
CA ASN A 60 3.02 14.80 -13.97
C ASN A 60 1.61 14.56 -13.42
N GLY A 61 1.37 14.96 -12.17
CA GLY A 61 0.06 14.87 -11.56
C GLY A 61 -0.44 13.43 -11.43
N VAL A 62 0.35 12.56 -10.79
CA VAL A 62 0.02 11.14 -10.57
C VAL A 62 -0.90 10.95 -9.37
N ILE A 63 -1.61 9.84 -9.35
CA ILE A 63 -2.33 9.34 -8.18
C ILE A 63 -1.52 8.18 -7.62
N LEU A 64 -1.09 8.28 -6.35
CA LEU A 64 -0.43 7.17 -5.67
C LEU A 64 -1.47 6.31 -4.95
N VAL A 65 -1.43 5.02 -5.23
CA VAL A 65 -2.27 4.00 -4.59
C VAL A 65 -1.36 3.10 -3.78
N GLY A 66 -1.38 3.25 -2.46
CA GLY A 66 -0.47 2.54 -1.57
C GLY A 66 -1.19 1.57 -0.63
N HIS A 67 -0.71 0.32 -0.57
CA HIS A 67 -1.16 -0.67 0.38
C HIS A 67 -0.14 -0.86 1.50
N SER A 68 -0.58 -0.85 2.76
CA SER A 68 0.27 -1.11 3.93
C SER A 68 1.54 -0.24 3.93
N LEU A 69 2.75 -0.80 3.80
CA LEU A 69 4.01 -0.07 3.59
C LEU A 69 3.91 0.92 2.42
N GLY A 70 3.31 0.51 1.29
CA GLY A 70 3.07 1.39 0.14
C GLY A 70 2.23 2.61 0.50
N GLY A 71 1.29 2.46 1.44
CA GLY A 71 0.51 3.57 1.98
C GLY A 71 1.35 4.53 2.82
N ALA A 72 2.29 4.01 3.62
CA ALA A 72 3.26 4.83 4.36
C ALA A 72 4.16 5.64 3.40
N ILE A 73 4.63 4.99 2.32
CA ILE A 73 5.42 5.64 1.26
C ILE A 73 4.59 6.75 0.57
N ALA A 74 3.32 6.46 0.24
CA ALA A 74 2.44 7.44 -0.39
C ALA A 74 2.15 8.65 0.53
N MET A 75 1.97 8.43 1.85
CA MET A 75 1.80 9.51 2.83
C MET A 75 3.07 10.35 2.98
N ASP A 76 4.25 9.74 3.13
CA ASP A 76 5.52 10.46 3.20
C ASP A 76 5.78 11.26 1.91
N TYR A 77 5.43 10.69 0.75
CA TYR A 77 5.51 11.37 -0.54
C TYR A 77 4.60 12.61 -0.57
N GLY A 78 3.34 12.45 -0.21
CA GLY A 78 2.36 13.54 -0.17
C GLY A 78 2.75 14.67 0.78
N LEU A 79 3.31 14.34 1.95
CA LEU A 79 3.80 15.33 2.92
C LEU A 79 5.01 16.13 2.41
N ARG A 80 5.84 15.53 1.56
CA ARG A 80 7.12 16.13 1.11
C ARG A 80 7.03 16.71 -0.31
N TYR A 81 6.19 16.15 -1.16
CA TYR A 81 6.19 16.41 -2.61
C TYR A 81 4.77 16.50 -3.18
N ALA A 82 3.83 17.10 -2.45
CA ALA A 82 2.42 17.20 -2.83
C ALA A 82 2.20 17.74 -4.25
N GLY A 83 3.06 18.64 -4.72
CA GLY A 83 2.94 19.24 -6.06
C GLY A 83 3.10 18.25 -7.23
N ASP A 84 3.69 17.08 -7.00
CA ASP A 84 3.83 16.01 -7.99
C ASP A 84 2.52 15.18 -8.13
N LEU A 85 1.56 15.35 -7.19
CA LEU A 85 0.40 14.48 -7.03
C LEU A 85 -0.94 15.17 -7.33
N LYS A 86 -1.91 14.38 -7.78
CA LYS A 86 -3.33 14.79 -7.89
C LYS A 86 -4.19 14.26 -6.73
N ALA A 87 -3.89 13.08 -6.23
CA ALA A 87 -4.65 12.45 -5.14
C ALA A 87 -3.85 11.31 -4.51
N LEU A 88 -4.33 10.83 -3.35
CA LEU A 88 -3.83 9.65 -2.65
C LEU A 88 -4.95 8.62 -2.47
N ILE A 89 -4.62 7.35 -2.62
CA ILE A 89 -5.48 6.23 -2.25
C ILE A 89 -4.69 5.34 -1.28
N LEU A 90 -5.15 5.29 -0.05
CA LEU A 90 -4.46 4.67 1.09
C LEU A 90 -5.25 3.43 1.53
N ILE A 91 -4.70 2.24 1.32
CA ILE A 91 -5.39 0.97 1.53
C ILE A 91 -4.69 0.15 2.62
N GLY A 92 -5.42 -0.28 3.66
CA GLY A 92 -4.87 -1.14 4.71
C GLY A 92 -3.59 -0.56 5.35
N THR A 93 -3.62 0.72 5.74
CA THR A 93 -2.44 1.44 6.25
C THR A 93 -2.79 2.38 7.41
N GLY A 94 -1.83 3.13 7.93
CA GLY A 94 -2.03 4.07 9.03
C GLY A 94 -0.95 5.12 9.12
N ALA A 95 -1.24 6.25 9.80
CA ALA A 95 -0.26 7.31 10.05
C ALA A 95 0.91 6.87 10.96
N ARG A 96 0.75 5.73 11.62
CA ARG A 96 1.79 5.00 12.37
C ARG A 96 1.54 3.52 12.21
N LEU A 97 2.58 2.77 11.85
CA LEU A 97 2.50 1.34 11.61
C LEU A 97 3.31 0.58 12.66
N ARG A 98 2.65 0.17 13.75
CA ARG A 98 3.28 -0.68 14.75
C ARG A 98 3.20 -2.13 14.31
N VAL A 99 4.35 -2.78 14.25
CA VAL A 99 4.46 -4.18 13.86
C VAL A 99 4.40 -5.07 15.09
N HIS A 100 3.57 -6.12 15.05
CA HIS A 100 3.54 -7.09 16.14
C HIS A 100 4.89 -7.83 16.21
N PRO A 101 5.47 -8.04 17.42
CA PRO A 101 6.78 -8.68 17.56
C PRO A 101 6.87 -10.06 16.90
N ASP A 102 5.79 -10.83 16.87
CA ASP A 102 5.77 -12.16 16.25
C ASP A 102 6.07 -12.09 14.75
N PHE A 103 5.60 -11.04 14.04
CA PHE A 103 5.87 -10.89 12.61
C PHE A 103 7.36 -10.64 12.34
N LEU A 104 8.03 -9.90 13.22
CA LEU A 104 9.47 -9.69 13.13
C LEU A 104 10.21 -11.00 13.42
N ALA A 105 9.82 -11.71 14.48
CA ALA A 105 10.41 -13.01 14.85
C ALA A 105 10.23 -14.04 13.72
N TRP A 106 9.05 -14.15 13.10
CA TRP A 106 8.83 -15.05 11.97
C TRP A 106 9.78 -14.77 10.79
N CYS A 107 10.06 -13.50 10.52
CA CYS A 107 10.99 -13.13 9.47
C CYS A 107 12.45 -13.42 9.87
N GLU A 108 12.84 -13.14 11.12
CA GLU A 108 14.18 -13.43 11.65
C GLU A 108 14.49 -14.93 11.59
N ASP A 109 13.60 -15.77 12.12
CA ASP A 109 13.70 -17.23 12.07
C ASP A 109 13.67 -17.74 10.63
N GLY A 110 12.86 -17.09 9.79
CA GLY A 110 12.70 -17.41 8.38
C GLY A 110 13.97 -17.28 7.56
N ILE A 111 14.93 -16.44 7.96
CA ILE A 111 16.23 -16.30 7.28
C ILE A 111 16.96 -17.65 7.24
N GLN A 112 16.80 -18.47 8.27
CA GLN A 112 17.38 -19.80 8.36
C GLN A 112 16.44 -20.91 7.89
N ASN A 113 15.13 -20.67 7.90
CA ASN A 113 14.09 -21.65 7.57
C ASN A 113 12.93 -21.02 6.77
N VAL A 114 13.15 -20.81 5.47
CA VAL A 114 12.14 -20.22 4.56
C VAL A 114 10.84 -21.02 4.54
N ALA A 115 10.89 -22.34 4.69
CA ALA A 115 9.68 -23.16 4.68
C ALA A 115 8.79 -22.90 5.90
N GLU A 116 9.36 -22.71 7.08
CA GLU A 116 8.61 -22.38 8.28
C GLU A 116 8.06 -20.96 8.24
N TRP A 117 8.85 -20.01 7.74
CA TRP A 117 8.39 -18.64 7.50
C TRP A 117 7.17 -18.61 6.58
N MET A 118 7.20 -19.35 5.47
CA MET A 118 6.05 -19.44 4.55
C MET A 118 4.80 -19.99 5.22
N LYS A 119 4.92 -21.01 6.08
CA LYS A 119 3.77 -21.55 6.83
C LYS A 119 3.09 -20.51 7.73
N ASN A 120 3.85 -19.57 8.29
CA ASN A 120 3.31 -18.51 9.13
C ASN A 120 2.54 -17.47 8.30
N TRP A 121 2.97 -17.22 7.05
CA TRP A 121 2.32 -16.24 6.18
C TRP A 121 1.21 -16.82 5.31
N GLU A 122 1.28 -18.09 4.93
CA GLU A 122 0.30 -18.74 4.04
C GLU A 122 -1.17 -18.55 4.48
N PRO A 123 -1.51 -18.61 5.78
CA PRO A 123 -2.89 -18.37 6.22
C PRO A 123 -3.43 -16.98 5.87
N THR A 124 -2.58 -15.97 5.76
CA THR A 124 -3.01 -14.61 5.39
C THR A 124 -3.57 -14.51 3.98
N TYR A 125 -3.25 -15.47 3.12
CA TYR A 125 -3.73 -15.54 1.73
C TYR A 125 -5.01 -16.38 1.56
N ALA A 126 -5.61 -16.87 2.66
CA ALA A 126 -6.72 -17.82 2.59
C ALA A 126 -7.93 -17.33 1.78
N LEU A 127 -8.22 -16.03 1.81
CA LEU A 127 -9.35 -15.41 1.09
C LEU A 127 -8.99 -14.92 -0.32
N VAL A 128 -7.71 -14.97 -0.70
CA VAL A 128 -7.28 -14.61 -2.06
C VAL A 128 -7.68 -15.72 -3.03
N PRO A 129 -8.27 -15.40 -4.20
CA PRO A 129 -8.61 -16.38 -5.21
C PRO A 129 -7.40 -17.26 -5.59
N PRO A 130 -7.60 -18.60 -5.79
CA PRO A 130 -6.51 -19.56 -5.92
C PRO A 130 -5.48 -19.21 -7.00
N GLU A 131 -5.92 -18.72 -8.16
CA GLU A 131 -5.06 -18.38 -9.30
C GLU A 131 -4.09 -17.22 -9.00
N LEU A 132 -4.51 -16.25 -8.18
CA LEU A 132 -3.62 -15.16 -7.74
C LEU A 132 -2.84 -15.57 -6.50
N ARG A 133 -3.44 -16.35 -5.60
CA ARG A 133 -2.80 -16.80 -4.36
C ARG A 133 -1.51 -17.57 -4.63
N GLU A 134 -1.52 -18.54 -5.55
CA GLU A 134 -0.33 -19.32 -5.91
C GLU A 134 0.81 -18.42 -6.38
N ARG A 135 0.49 -17.45 -7.26
CA ARG A 135 1.47 -16.48 -7.75
C ARG A 135 2.02 -15.58 -6.65
N LEU A 136 1.16 -15.11 -5.74
CA LEU A 136 1.59 -14.28 -4.61
C LEU A 136 2.50 -15.07 -3.66
N LEU A 137 2.18 -16.34 -3.37
CA LEU A 137 3.03 -17.19 -2.53
C LEU A 137 4.40 -17.45 -3.17
N GLU A 138 4.45 -17.66 -4.49
CA GLU A 138 5.70 -17.79 -5.23
C GLU A 138 6.55 -16.52 -5.15
N GLU A 139 5.95 -15.36 -5.46
CA GLU A 139 6.61 -14.07 -5.41
C GLU A 139 7.09 -13.72 -3.99
N THR A 140 6.28 -13.98 -2.96
CA THR A 140 6.66 -13.80 -1.56
C THR A 140 7.89 -14.63 -1.22
N ARG A 141 7.96 -15.88 -1.71
CA ARG A 141 9.13 -16.74 -1.50
C ARG A 141 10.39 -16.20 -2.18
N LEU A 142 10.24 -15.62 -3.38
CA LEU A 142 11.35 -15.00 -4.11
C LEU A 142 11.86 -13.73 -3.43
N VAL A 143 10.97 -12.90 -2.91
CA VAL A 143 11.32 -11.71 -2.11
C VAL A 143 12.07 -12.13 -0.84
N GLY A 144 11.55 -13.11 -0.14
CA GLY A 144 12.19 -13.74 0.99
C GLY A 144 12.08 -12.99 2.32
N PRO A 145 12.34 -13.71 3.42
CA PRO A 145 12.15 -13.20 4.78
C PRO A 145 13.05 -12.02 5.14
N GLY A 146 14.25 -11.96 4.59
CA GLY A 146 15.19 -10.87 4.87
C GLY A 146 14.73 -9.51 4.34
N VAL A 147 14.09 -9.48 3.17
CA VAL A 147 13.50 -8.25 2.61
C VAL A 147 12.25 -7.89 3.39
N GLN A 148 11.36 -8.86 3.64
CA GLN A 148 10.15 -8.63 4.42
C GLN A 148 10.46 -8.10 5.84
N LEU A 149 11.49 -8.63 6.51
CA LEU A 149 11.95 -8.12 7.81
C LEU A 149 12.32 -6.63 7.74
N ARG A 150 13.07 -6.22 6.72
CA ARG A 150 13.46 -4.82 6.53
C ARG A 150 12.26 -3.92 6.31
N ASP A 151 11.30 -4.36 5.51
CA ASP A 151 10.06 -3.65 5.27
C ASP A 151 9.26 -3.46 6.57
N LEU A 152 9.11 -4.53 7.36
CA LEU A 152 8.42 -4.48 8.64
C LEU A 152 9.13 -3.54 9.63
N LEU A 153 10.46 -3.52 9.63
CA LEU A 153 11.24 -2.56 10.43
C LEU A 153 11.07 -1.11 9.93
N CYS A 154 10.91 -0.90 8.63
CA CYS A 154 10.55 0.41 8.07
C CYS A 154 9.14 0.83 8.55
N CYS A 155 8.18 -0.10 8.52
CA CYS A 155 6.83 0.14 9.03
C CYS A 155 6.84 0.49 10.52
N ASP A 156 7.54 -0.28 11.36
CA ASP A 156 7.56 -0.09 12.82
C ASP A 156 8.13 1.26 13.25
N LYS A 157 9.06 1.82 12.45
CA LYS A 157 9.65 3.14 12.66
C LYS A 157 8.82 4.28 12.07
N PHE A 158 7.83 3.99 11.22
CA PHE A 158 7.03 5.01 10.55
C PHE A 158 6.00 5.61 11.52
N ASP A 159 6.08 6.93 11.70
CA ASP A 159 5.13 7.72 12.49
C ASP A 159 5.02 9.14 11.94
N VAL A 160 3.87 9.45 11.35
CA VAL A 160 3.52 10.79 10.85
C VAL A 160 2.22 11.30 11.49
N MET A 161 1.82 10.74 12.63
CA MET A 161 0.57 11.12 13.30
C MET A 161 0.48 12.62 13.60
N ALA A 162 1.60 13.25 13.91
CA ALA A 162 1.64 14.69 14.19
C ALA A 162 1.48 15.55 12.92
N ASP A 163 1.90 15.03 11.75
CA ASP A 163 1.99 15.78 10.50
C ASP A 163 0.88 15.44 9.50
N ILE A 164 0.17 14.33 9.66
CA ILE A 164 -0.79 13.83 8.67
C ILE A 164 -1.89 14.84 8.30
N HIS A 165 -2.25 15.74 9.22
CA HIS A 165 -3.22 16.81 8.98
C HIS A 165 -2.75 17.86 7.94
N ARG A 166 -1.46 17.85 7.57
CA ARG A 166 -0.87 18.72 6.55
C ARG A 166 -1.07 18.18 5.12
N LEU A 167 -1.59 16.95 4.98
CA LEU A 167 -2.00 16.43 3.68
C LEU A 167 -3.29 17.14 3.24
N GLU A 168 -3.16 17.97 2.21
CA GLU A 168 -4.28 18.72 1.63
C GLU A 168 -4.74 18.16 0.27
N LEU A 169 -4.17 17.02 -0.12
CA LEU A 169 -4.56 16.30 -1.34
C LEU A 169 -5.89 15.57 -1.14
N PRO A 170 -6.74 15.51 -2.18
CA PRO A 170 -7.87 14.59 -2.18
C PRO A 170 -7.40 13.18 -1.82
N ALA A 171 -8.09 12.54 -0.89
CA ALA A 171 -7.68 11.22 -0.42
C ALA A 171 -8.87 10.26 -0.30
N LEU A 172 -8.65 9.01 -0.77
CA LEU A 172 -9.48 7.86 -0.44
C LEU A 172 -8.73 7.01 0.58
N VAL A 173 -9.36 6.70 1.68
CA VAL A 173 -8.86 5.76 2.69
C VAL A 173 -9.73 4.52 2.66
N LEU A 174 -9.13 3.34 2.50
CA LEU A 174 -9.86 2.09 2.33
C LEU A 174 -9.26 0.99 3.21
N CYS A 175 -10.09 0.17 3.82
CA CYS A 175 -9.65 -1.01 4.57
C CYS A 175 -10.70 -2.12 4.55
N GLY A 176 -10.28 -3.34 4.88
CA GLY A 176 -11.21 -4.42 5.19
C GLY A 176 -11.75 -4.30 6.61
N SER A 177 -13.00 -4.76 6.85
CA SER A 177 -13.59 -4.76 8.20
C SER A 177 -12.89 -5.73 9.16
N GLU A 178 -12.27 -6.78 8.62
CA GLU A 178 -11.57 -7.85 9.35
C GLU A 178 -10.03 -7.68 9.33
N ASP A 179 -9.52 -6.52 8.93
CA ASP A 179 -8.07 -6.25 8.93
C ASP A 179 -7.53 -6.19 10.37
N GLN A 180 -6.73 -7.20 10.74
CA GLN A 180 -6.10 -7.29 12.05
C GLN A 180 -4.70 -6.67 12.10
N MET A 181 -4.05 -6.48 10.94
CA MET A 181 -2.71 -5.86 10.85
C MET A 181 -2.80 -4.34 10.96
N THR A 182 -3.74 -3.74 10.23
CA THR A 182 -4.07 -2.31 10.28
C THR A 182 -5.57 -2.12 10.52
N PRO A 183 -6.02 -2.35 11.77
CA PRO A 183 -7.44 -2.32 12.11
C PRO A 183 -8.17 -1.05 11.65
N VAL A 184 -9.46 -1.15 11.40
CA VAL A 184 -10.33 -0.06 10.88
C VAL A 184 -10.10 1.29 11.57
N LYS A 185 -9.77 1.30 12.86
CA LYS A 185 -9.44 2.52 13.62
C LYS A 185 -8.26 3.32 13.03
N TYR A 186 -7.33 2.66 12.30
CA TYR A 186 -6.22 3.35 11.62
C TYR A 186 -6.73 4.16 10.43
N SER A 187 -7.61 3.56 9.64
CA SER A 187 -8.26 4.21 8.50
C SER A 187 -9.22 5.32 8.96
N GLN A 188 -9.96 5.10 10.04
CA GLN A 188 -10.80 6.13 10.68
C GLN A 188 -9.97 7.33 11.15
N PHE A 189 -8.79 7.07 11.74
CA PHE A 189 -7.87 8.14 12.14
C PHE A 189 -7.39 8.95 10.93
N LEU A 190 -6.95 8.30 9.86
CA LEU A 190 -6.51 8.96 8.63
C LEU A 190 -7.64 9.83 8.04
N ALA A 191 -8.83 9.26 7.87
CA ALA A 191 -9.98 9.97 7.32
C ALA A 191 -10.40 11.17 8.19
N GLY A 192 -10.26 11.04 9.50
CA GLY A 192 -10.57 12.12 10.43
C GLY A 192 -9.51 13.24 10.50
N LYS A 193 -8.29 13.00 9.99
CA LYS A 193 -7.16 13.94 10.04
C LYS A 193 -6.84 14.57 8.69
N ILE A 194 -7.02 13.85 7.60
CA ILE A 194 -6.80 14.35 6.24
C ILE A 194 -8.07 15.09 5.81
N LYS A 195 -7.95 16.38 5.53
CA LYS A 195 -9.10 17.23 5.16
C LYS A 195 -9.78 16.72 3.88
N GLY A 196 -11.07 16.43 3.98
CA GLY A 196 -11.87 15.97 2.84
C GLY A 196 -11.61 14.52 2.41
N ALA A 197 -10.86 13.74 3.20
CA ALA A 197 -10.67 12.33 2.91
C ALA A 197 -11.98 11.54 3.00
N ARG A 198 -12.18 10.61 2.05
CA ARG A 198 -13.30 9.66 2.05
C ARG A 198 -12.85 8.36 2.68
N LEU A 199 -13.68 7.78 3.53
CA LEU A 199 -13.44 6.45 4.13
C LEU A 199 -14.38 5.42 3.50
N VAL A 200 -13.81 4.29 3.09
CA VAL A 200 -14.55 3.10 2.66
C VAL A 200 -14.05 1.90 3.46
N VAL A 201 -14.97 1.22 4.13
CA VAL A 201 -14.70 -0.04 4.83
C VAL A 201 -15.37 -1.16 4.06
N ILE A 202 -14.59 -2.13 3.57
CA ILE A 202 -15.08 -3.26 2.79
C ILE A 202 -15.37 -4.42 3.72
N GLU A 203 -16.64 -4.82 3.77
CA GLU A 203 -17.13 -5.87 4.67
C GLU A 203 -16.50 -7.22 4.35
N GLY A 204 -16.05 -7.92 5.40
CA GLY A 204 -15.41 -9.23 5.32
C GLY A 204 -14.05 -9.24 4.59
N GLY A 205 -13.48 -8.08 4.25
CA GLY A 205 -12.12 -7.97 3.75
C GLY A 205 -11.10 -7.99 4.88
N THR A 206 -9.97 -8.65 4.67
CA THR A 206 -8.83 -8.63 5.61
C THR A 206 -7.74 -7.65 5.15
N HIS A 207 -6.50 -7.85 5.60
CA HIS A 207 -5.39 -6.98 5.20
C HIS A 207 -5.12 -7.01 3.69
N LEU A 208 -5.38 -8.15 3.02
CA LEU A 208 -5.18 -8.30 1.58
C LEU A 208 -6.42 -7.92 0.74
N VAL A 209 -7.26 -7.03 1.26
CA VAL A 209 -8.53 -6.64 0.65
C VAL A 209 -8.45 -6.31 -0.86
N PRO A 210 -7.39 -5.72 -1.43
CA PRO A 210 -7.28 -5.50 -2.88
C PRO A 210 -7.25 -6.80 -3.70
N ALA A 211 -6.68 -7.87 -3.13
CA ALA A 211 -6.61 -9.17 -3.76
C ALA A 211 -7.82 -10.06 -3.44
N GLU A 212 -8.46 -9.86 -2.28
CA GLU A 212 -9.58 -10.65 -1.79
C GLU A 212 -10.94 -10.18 -2.33
N LYS A 213 -11.12 -8.87 -2.42
CA LYS A 213 -12.35 -8.18 -2.78
C LYS A 213 -12.13 -7.18 -3.93
N PRO A 214 -11.55 -7.64 -5.07
CA PRO A 214 -11.12 -6.72 -6.12
C PRO A 214 -12.24 -5.90 -6.75
N ALA A 215 -13.45 -6.45 -6.83
CA ALA A 215 -14.59 -5.73 -7.42
C ALA A 215 -14.99 -4.52 -6.56
N GLU A 216 -15.12 -4.72 -5.25
CA GLU A 216 -15.49 -3.69 -4.29
C GLU A 216 -14.39 -2.61 -4.18
N VAL A 217 -13.11 -3.04 -4.19
CA VAL A 217 -11.97 -2.10 -4.18
C VAL A 217 -11.94 -1.27 -5.46
N ASN A 218 -12.10 -1.91 -6.63
CA ASN A 218 -12.10 -1.21 -7.92
C ASN A 218 -13.28 -0.22 -8.00
N GLN A 219 -14.46 -0.61 -7.54
CA GLN A 219 -15.62 0.27 -7.50
C GLN A 219 -15.37 1.50 -6.62
N ALA A 220 -14.85 1.32 -5.41
CA ALA A 220 -14.54 2.42 -4.50
C ALA A 220 -13.50 3.40 -5.10
N ILE A 221 -12.49 2.87 -5.77
CA ILE A 221 -11.50 3.67 -6.49
C ILE A 221 -12.15 4.42 -7.66
N GLU A 222 -12.98 3.77 -8.47
CA GLU A 222 -13.64 4.38 -9.63
C GLU A 222 -14.58 5.52 -9.21
N GLU A 223 -15.38 5.32 -8.15
CA GLU A 223 -16.25 6.35 -7.57
C GLU A 223 -15.45 7.56 -7.06
N PHE A 224 -14.30 7.31 -6.42
CA PHE A 224 -13.41 8.38 -5.98
C PHE A 224 -12.82 9.14 -7.17
N LEU A 225 -12.32 8.44 -8.19
CA LEU A 225 -11.80 9.06 -9.41
C LEU A 225 -12.86 9.86 -10.16
N GLY A 226 -14.12 9.39 -10.14
CA GLY A 226 -15.27 10.12 -10.68
C GLY A 226 -15.46 11.47 -9.99
N SER A 227 -15.35 11.51 -8.67
CA SER A 227 -15.50 12.75 -7.89
C SER A 227 -14.36 13.76 -8.12
N LEU A 228 -13.17 13.32 -8.55
CA LEU A 228 -12.05 14.22 -8.91
C LEU A 228 -12.24 14.92 -10.27
N ARG A 229 -13.19 14.43 -11.10
CA ARG A 229 -13.49 14.97 -12.44
C ARG A 229 -14.73 15.87 -12.46
N ASP A 230 -15.45 15.97 -11.34
CA ASP A 230 -16.64 16.78 -11.24
C ASP A 230 -16.25 18.27 -11.32
N PRO A 231 -16.85 19.06 -12.28
CA PRO A 231 -16.60 20.51 -12.37
C PRO A 231 -17.02 21.28 -11.12
N ASP A 232 -17.92 20.74 -10.29
CA ASP A 232 -18.31 21.32 -8.99
C ASP A 232 -17.28 21.04 -7.88
N TYR A 233 -16.22 20.27 -8.16
CA TYR A 233 -15.06 20.10 -7.31
C TYR A 233 -13.88 20.89 -7.93
N PRO A 234 -13.80 22.21 -7.65
CA PRO A 234 -12.80 23.07 -8.28
C PRO A 234 -11.41 22.58 -7.95
N ASP A 235 -10.55 22.53 -8.97
CA ASP A 235 -9.09 22.35 -8.81
C ASP A 235 -8.60 23.34 -7.74
N ARG A 236 -8.37 22.84 -6.53
CA ARG A 236 -7.75 23.62 -5.44
C ARG A 236 -6.25 23.42 -5.47
#